data_c26a32760eb23e9e418d4c75870e81d5
#
_entry.id   c26a32760eb23e9e418d4c75870e81d5
#
_cell.length_a   1.000
_cell.length_b   1.000
_cell.length_c   1.000
_cell.angle_alpha   90.00
_cell.angle_beta   90.00
_cell.angle_gamma   90.00
#
_symmetry.space_group_name_H-M   'P 1'
#
loop_
_entity.id
_entity.type
_entity.pdbx_description
1 polymer ?
#
loop_
_entity_poly.entity_id
_entity_poly.type
_entity_poly.pdbx_seq_one_letter_code
_entity_poly.pdbx_strand_id
1 'polypeptide(L)'
;MVLTASGSLGVGTMNPKTKFDVAGKVRIADGSQGSGKLLVSDNDGIARWAAASTLGIGSGGNPNDCSATNKVVNGHSYPVAALTNGNNYMSVFVESIANGRRQWSQEFLCTKGNLGALGGERSQLFCNNGYTSNGTACIQPSADAATNCSATNMTINRKTYAVPSIKHNFSAVVHAHQSIANGTENYKQTFVCNNGTVQASGSEEKISQTCNAGYSWNGSQCVAGGDPQINDIFKDTSCNTANIRVVTLTPGVDKIPENLNADTMYKLSAGTYEITKKINMNTCSAIVGEGNTKTTIQYVGLSFGTEDLISIAKSNTVVSDVKITGTKAGAGTVANLINASGNISKVIIQKSNLENATQSGIGFYNVSNSKIDTVEIKEIKSTSNTVNGIHLSSSNNTLTNITISNISSSSDSSGISLGGSNNTFTNITISNISSSSPSSSYGISLGGSNNTLTNITISNISAASSSSSSYGISLGGSNNTFTNITISNISSSSSFSSYSYGISLGGSNNTFTNITISNISSSSHYSYGISLDRGTSNTLTNITISNISAASSSLGISFYGDNNILSNASISYSKHNGIFVQNGKANNTLRNVLVYKN
;
A
#
# COMPACT_ATOMS: atom_id res chain seq x y z
N MET A 1 31.83 -7.45 -4.40
CA MET A 1 30.93 -8.61 -4.48
C MET A 1 30.35 -8.84 -3.11
N VAL A 2 29.06 -8.93 -2.98
CA VAL A 2 28.32 -9.13 -1.71
C VAL A 2 27.39 -10.33 -1.87
N LEU A 3 27.44 -11.27 -0.94
CA LEU A 3 26.47 -12.34 -0.80
C LEU A 3 25.60 -12.00 0.42
N THR A 4 24.29 -11.79 0.19
CA THR A 4 23.35 -11.48 1.27
C THR A 4 22.96 -12.76 2.02
N ALA A 5 22.49 -12.62 3.26
CA ALA A 5 21.97 -13.74 4.05
C ALA A 5 20.76 -14.45 3.37
N SER A 6 20.05 -13.76 2.49
CA SER A 6 18.96 -14.32 1.65
C SER A 6 19.46 -15.10 0.42
N GLY A 7 20.79 -15.25 0.25
CA GLY A 7 21.41 -15.96 -0.86
C GLY A 7 21.36 -15.20 -2.19
N SER A 8 21.31 -13.88 -2.17
CA SER A 8 21.42 -13.03 -3.36
C SER A 8 22.85 -12.52 -3.52
N LEU A 9 23.40 -12.62 -4.72
CA LEU A 9 24.75 -12.20 -5.05
C LEU A 9 24.73 -10.85 -5.76
N GLY A 10 25.31 -9.83 -5.13
CA GLY A 10 25.52 -8.50 -5.72
C GLY A 10 26.96 -8.31 -6.19
N VAL A 11 27.14 -7.89 -7.42
CA VAL A 11 28.43 -7.50 -8.00
C VAL A 11 28.37 -6.02 -8.37
N GLY A 12 29.16 -5.20 -7.69
CA GLY A 12 29.10 -3.74 -7.86
C GLY A 12 27.92 -3.07 -7.16
N THR A 13 27.06 -3.81 -6.48
CA THR A 13 25.97 -3.30 -5.65
C THR A 13 25.99 -3.97 -4.29
N MET A 14 25.71 -3.18 -3.25
CA MET A 14 25.60 -3.66 -1.87
C MET A 14 24.15 -4.14 -1.54
N ASN A 15 23.19 -3.86 -2.43
CA ASN A 15 21.77 -4.09 -2.22
C ASN A 15 21.16 -4.81 -3.43
N PRO A 16 21.45 -6.10 -3.67
CA PRO A 16 20.97 -6.84 -4.83
C PRO A 16 19.45 -6.98 -4.81
N LYS A 17 18.80 -6.59 -5.91
CA LYS A 17 17.35 -6.65 -6.08
C LYS A 17 16.84 -8.01 -6.58
N THR A 18 17.77 -8.86 -7.04
CA THR A 18 17.48 -10.21 -7.54
C THR A 18 18.50 -11.21 -6.99
N LYS A 19 18.33 -12.51 -7.25
CA LYS A 19 19.29 -13.56 -6.80
C LYS A 19 20.70 -13.32 -7.33
N PHE A 20 20.83 -12.72 -8.52
CA PHE A 20 22.09 -12.26 -9.06
C PHE A 20 21.88 -10.86 -9.65
N ASP A 21 22.54 -9.87 -9.08
CA ASP A 21 22.40 -8.45 -9.45
C ASP A 21 23.76 -7.82 -9.69
N VAL A 22 23.97 -7.28 -10.88
CA VAL A 22 25.25 -6.67 -11.28
C VAL A 22 25.05 -5.21 -11.65
N ALA A 23 25.59 -4.31 -10.84
CA ALA A 23 25.66 -2.90 -11.19
C ALA A 23 26.90 -2.66 -12.04
N GLY A 24 26.75 -2.81 -13.35
CA GLY A 24 27.82 -2.65 -14.33
C GLY A 24 27.65 -3.52 -15.57
N LYS A 25 28.68 -3.56 -16.40
CA LYS A 25 28.69 -4.42 -17.60
C LYS A 25 29.02 -5.86 -17.20
N VAL A 26 28.27 -6.82 -17.71
CA VAL A 26 28.52 -8.25 -17.55
C VAL A 26 29.22 -8.79 -18.79
N ARG A 27 30.35 -9.48 -18.60
CA ARG A 27 30.96 -10.28 -19.65
C ARG A 27 30.66 -11.76 -19.38
N ILE A 28 29.92 -12.38 -20.24
CA ILE A 28 29.65 -13.82 -20.22
C ILE A 28 30.43 -14.46 -21.35
N ALA A 29 31.43 -15.28 -21.01
CA ALA A 29 32.32 -15.92 -21.97
C ALA A 29 32.33 -17.43 -21.68
N ASP A 30 31.63 -18.19 -22.52
CA ASP A 30 31.57 -19.65 -22.51
C ASP A 30 32.33 -20.30 -23.69
N GLY A 31 33.04 -19.48 -24.47
CA GLY A 31 33.75 -19.89 -25.67
C GLY A 31 32.89 -19.80 -26.95
N SER A 32 31.59 -19.65 -26.83
CA SER A 32 30.65 -19.58 -27.96
C SER A 32 30.18 -18.15 -28.29
N GLN A 33 30.61 -17.14 -27.50
CA GLN A 33 30.30 -15.72 -27.74
C GLN A 33 30.88 -15.21 -29.08
N GLY A 34 30.25 -14.19 -29.66
CA GLY A 34 30.72 -13.56 -30.91
C GLY A 34 29.88 -12.34 -31.28
N SER A 35 30.43 -11.54 -32.19
CA SER A 35 29.71 -10.38 -32.74
C SER A 35 28.41 -10.83 -33.40
N GLY A 36 27.29 -10.16 -33.10
CA GLY A 36 25.99 -10.47 -33.66
C GLY A 36 25.27 -11.66 -33.02
N LYS A 37 25.82 -12.26 -31.96
CA LYS A 37 25.14 -13.28 -31.18
C LYS A 37 24.35 -12.67 -30.01
N LEU A 38 23.24 -13.29 -29.65
CA LEU A 38 22.37 -12.93 -28.55
C LEU A 38 22.50 -13.98 -27.44
N LEU A 39 22.43 -13.55 -26.18
CA LEU A 39 22.33 -14.45 -25.05
C LEU A 39 20.85 -14.86 -24.90
N VAL A 40 20.57 -16.15 -25.03
CA VAL A 40 19.22 -16.71 -24.98
C VAL A 40 19.15 -17.79 -23.92
N SER A 41 17.99 -17.96 -23.30
CA SER A 41 17.71 -19.04 -22.36
C SER A 41 17.08 -20.22 -23.11
N ASP A 42 17.47 -21.44 -22.76
CA ASP A 42 16.74 -22.65 -23.13
C ASP A 42 15.57 -22.96 -22.17
N ASN A 43 14.88 -24.08 -22.41
CA ASN A 43 13.74 -24.48 -21.60
C ASN A 43 14.10 -24.82 -20.14
N ASP A 44 15.36 -25.13 -19.86
CA ASP A 44 15.88 -25.43 -18.52
C ASP A 44 16.43 -24.19 -17.83
N GLY A 45 16.31 -23.01 -18.46
CA GLY A 45 16.76 -21.72 -17.92
C GLY A 45 18.26 -21.47 -18.06
N ILE A 46 18.99 -22.28 -18.85
CA ILE A 46 20.43 -22.14 -19.08
C ILE A 46 20.66 -21.13 -20.20
N ALA A 47 21.47 -20.09 -19.93
CA ALA A 47 21.80 -19.06 -20.90
C ALA A 47 22.94 -19.52 -21.84
N ARG A 48 22.79 -19.31 -23.15
CA ARG A 48 23.80 -19.60 -24.18
C ARG A 48 23.83 -18.55 -25.27
N TRP A 49 24.96 -18.39 -25.95
CA TRP A 49 25.09 -17.49 -27.09
C TRP A 49 24.57 -18.17 -28.36
N ALA A 50 23.58 -17.59 -29.00
CA ALA A 50 23.02 -18.06 -30.26
C ALA A 50 23.12 -16.96 -31.34
N ALA A 51 23.36 -17.36 -32.57
CA ALA A 51 23.29 -16.42 -33.68
C ALA A 51 21.84 -15.95 -33.88
N ALA A 52 21.64 -14.67 -34.14
CA ALA A 52 20.32 -14.11 -34.38
C ALA A 52 19.56 -14.85 -35.49
N SER A 53 20.26 -15.39 -36.47
CA SER A 53 19.74 -16.21 -37.58
C SER A 53 19.16 -17.56 -37.12
N THR A 54 19.68 -18.15 -36.03
CA THR A 54 19.17 -19.44 -35.50
C THR A 54 17.92 -19.27 -34.64
N LEU A 55 17.58 -18.02 -34.30
CA LEU A 55 16.40 -17.65 -33.50
C LEU A 55 15.28 -17.05 -34.37
N GLY A 56 15.44 -17.08 -35.69
CA GLY A 56 14.50 -16.41 -36.58
C GLY A 56 14.56 -14.87 -36.50
N ILE A 57 15.61 -14.32 -35.87
CA ILE A 57 15.83 -12.88 -35.72
C ILE A 57 16.91 -12.47 -36.73
N GLY A 58 16.50 -11.96 -37.86
CA GLY A 58 17.37 -11.31 -38.88
C GLY A 58 18.14 -12.28 -39.77
N SER A 59 17.57 -12.68 -40.84
CA SER A 59 17.98 -13.04 -42.20
C SER A 59 17.20 -14.23 -42.77
N GLY A 60 15.94 -14.11 -42.77
CA GLY A 60 14.98 -14.88 -43.53
C GLY A 60 13.81 -13.95 -43.75
N GLY A 61 14.09 -12.77 -44.26
CA GLY A 61 13.06 -11.80 -44.57
C GLY A 61 12.06 -12.41 -45.53
N ASN A 62 10.79 -12.43 -45.13
CA ASN A 62 9.69 -12.58 -46.06
C ASN A 62 10.04 -11.66 -47.26
N PRO A 63 10.04 -12.13 -48.53
CA PRO A 63 10.37 -11.31 -49.68
C PRO A 63 9.53 -10.04 -49.81
N ASN A 64 8.49 -9.93 -48.98
CA ASN A 64 7.63 -8.76 -48.86
C ASN A 64 8.06 -7.78 -47.75
N ASP A 65 9.08 -8.09 -46.92
CA ASP A 65 9.60 -7.18 -45.90
C ASP A 65 10.60 -6.18 -46.51
N CYS A 66 10.67 -4.99 -45.94
CA CYS A 66 11.55 -3.93 -46.42
C CYS A 66 12.84 -3.89 -45.61
N SER A 67 13.98 -3.88 -46.30
CA SER A 67 15.30 -3.74 -45.70
C SER A 67 15.52 -2.32 -45.15
N ALA A 68 16.37 -2.21 -44.12
CA ALA A 68 16.81 -0.91 -43.62
C ALA A 68 17.50 -0.10 -44.73
N THR A 69 17.14 1.16 -44.90
CA THR A 69 17.66 2.05 -45.92
C THR A 69 17.46 3.51 -45.55
N ASN A 70 18.19 4.39 -46.24
CA ASN A 70 17.91 5.81 -46.18
C ASN A 70 16.97 6.18 -47.35
N LYS A 71 15.85 6.83 -47.03
CA LYS A 71 14.89 7.34 -48.00
C LYS A 71 14.99 8.85 -48.09
N VAL A 72 15.02 9.36 -49.33
CA VAL A 72 15.00 10.80 -49.55
C VAL A 72 13.58 11.24 -49.89
N VAL A 73 13.05 12.21 -49.14
CA VAL A 73 11.76 12.86 -49.37
C VAL A 73 12.00 14.37 -49.35
N ASN A 74 11.58 15.08 -50.37
CA ASN A 74 11.75 16.53 -50.51
C ASN A 74 13.18 17.03 -50.22
N GLY A 75 14.21 16.23 -50.57
CA GLY A 75 15.62 16.55 -50.33
C GLY A 75 16.17 16.17 -48.95
N HIS A 76 15.32 15.71 -48.01
CA HIS A 76 15.73 15.25 -46.69
C HIS A 76 15.97 13.73 -46.68
N SER A 77 17.08 13.30 -46.05
CA SER A 77 17.44 11.89 -45.97
C SER A 77 17.01 11.30 -44.63
N TYR A 78 16.07 10.35 -44.66
CA TYR A 78 15.49 9.69 -43.50
C TYR A 78 16.06 8.28 -43.33
N PRO A 79 16.74 7.97 -42.22
CA PRO A 79 17.14 6.61 -41.91
C PRO A 79 15.89 5.79 -41.48
N VAL A 80 15.55 4.77 -42.26
CA VAL A 80 14.42 3.88 -41.98
C VAL A 80 14.96 2.51 -41.64
N ALA A 81 14.59 2.00 -40.47
CA ALA A 81 14.92 0.64 -40.03
C ALA A 81 14.22 -0.40 -40.92
N ALA A 82 14.69 -1.64 -40.89
CA ALA A 82 13.99 -2.74 -41.56
C ALA A 82 12.58 -2.91 -41.01
N LEU A 83 11.58 -3.07 -41.86
CA LEU A 83 10.16 -3.16 -41.50
C LEU A 83 9.56 -4.44 -42.09
N THR A 84 8.73 -5.11 -41.31
CA THR A 84 7.87 -6.19 -41.81
C THR A 84 6.74 -5.61 -42.68
N ASN A 85 6.33 -6.37 -43.67
CA ASN A 85 5.27 -5.98 -44.60
C ASN A 85 3.97 -5.59 -43.87
N GLY A 86 3.43 -4.43 -44.18
CA GLY A 86 2.24 -3.87 -43.55
C GLY A 86 2.52 -2.96 -42.34
N ASN A 87 3.75 -2.89 -41.85
CA ASN A 87 4.12 -2.01 -40.76
C ASN A 87 4.64 -0.65 -41.23
N ASN A 88 4.44 0.36 -40.39
CA ASN A 88 4.93 1.71 -40.61
C ASN A 88 6.02 2.10 -39.59
N TYR A 89 6.80 3.10 -39.95
CA TYR A 89 7.86 3.66 -39.11
C TYR A 89 7.96 5.16 -39.34
N MET A 90 7.98 5.93 -38.26
CA MET A 90 8.23 7.37 -38.35
C MET A 90 9.71 7.65 -38.19
N SER A 91 10.30 8.23 -39.20
CA SER A 91 11.70 8.67 -39.19
C SER A 91 11.81 10.19 -39.14
N VAL A 92 12.89 10.66 -38.58
CA VAL A 92 13.14 12.09 -38.40
C VAL A 92 14.45 12.49 -39.06
N PHE A 93 14.44 13.67 -39.65
CA PHE A 93 15.62 14.37 -40.13
C PHE A 93 15.76 15.70 -39.40
N VAL A 94 16.95 16.03 -38.93
CA VAL A 94 17.20 17.26 -38.18
C VAL A 94 18.17 18.14 -38.98
N GLU A 95 17.72 19.33 -39.27
CA GLU A 95 18.49 20.37 -39.94
C GLU A 95 18.88 21.45 -38.93
N SER A 96 20.15 21.82 -38.91
CA SER A 96 20.60 22.97 -38.12
C SER A 96 20.29 24.24 -38.90
N ILE A 97 19.58 25.14 -38.28
CA ILE A 97 19.23 26.45 -38.83
C ILE A 97 19.81 27.56 -37.93
N ALA A 98 19.80 28.78 -38.41
CA ALA A 98 20.22 29.93 -37.61
C ALA A 98 19.40 30.01 -36.32
N ASN A 99 20.09 30.00 -35.18
CA ASN A 99 19.51 30.13 -33.82
C ASN A 99 18.55 28.99 -33.39
N GLY A 100 18.73 27.79 -33.99
CA GLY A 100 17.89 26.66 -33.61
C GLY A 100 18.11 25.44 -34.53
N ARG A 101 17.11 24.57 -34.53
CA ARG A 101 17.04 23.41 -35.41
C ARG A 101 15.61 23.24 -35.92
N ARG A 102 15.49 22.75 -37.13
CA ARG A 102 14.23 22.28 -37.69
C ARG A 102 14.25 20.76 -37.73
N GLN A 103 13.25 20.15 -37.16
CA GLN A 103 13.06 18.69 -37.19
C GLN A 103 11.94 18.39 -38.16
N TRP A 104 12.26 17.59 -39.16
CA TRP A 104 11.31 17.05 -40.13
C TRP A 104 10.96 15.62 -39.70
N SER A 105 9.73 15.22 -39.88
CA SER A 105 9.25 13.86 -39.63
C SER A 105 8.45 13.34 -40.80
N GLN A 106 8.76 12.11 -41.21
CA GLN A 106 8.07 11.42 -42.28
C GLN A 106 7.77 10.00 -41.87
N GLU A 107 6.54 9.59 -42.10
CA GLU A 107 6.11 8.21 -41.89
C GLU A 107 6.36 7.40 -43.16
N PHE A 108 6.86 6.18 -43.01
CA PHE A 108 7.12 5.23 -44.08
C PHE A 108 6.36 3.94 -43.85
N LEU A 109 5.75 3.40 -44.87
CA LEU A 109 5.03 2.13 -44.86
C LEU A 109 5.75 1.12 -45.74
N CYS A 110 5.92 -0.07 -45.23
CA CYS A 110 6.43 -1.21 -45.99
C CYS A 110 5.29 -1.96 -46.66
N THR A 111 5.28 -2.03 -47.98
CA THR A 111 4.27 -2.77 -48.74
C THR A 111 4.94 -3.64 -49.79
N LYS A 112 4.83 -4.96 -49.63
CA LYS A 112 5.38 -5.97 -50.57
C LYS A 112 6.86 -5.72 -50.95
N GLY A 113 7.70 -5.52 -49.93
CA GLY A 113 9.13 -5.25 -50.11
C GLY A 113 9.49 -3.84 -50.53
N ASN A 114 8.51 -2.98 -50.81
CA ASN A 114 8.70 -1.58 -51.20
C ASN A 114 8.41 -0.64 -50.03
N LEU A 115 9.39 0.20 -49.71
CA LEU A 115 9.25 1.23 -48.65
C LEU A 115 8.79 2.55 -49.31
N GLY A 116 7.55 2.94 -49.04
CA GLY A 116 6.94 4.18 -49.54
C GLY A 116 6.73 5.20 -48.42
N ALA A 117 6.83 6.50 -48.73
CA ALA A 117 6.41 7.54 -47.79
C ALA A 117 4.87 7.54 -47.62
N LEU A 118 4.39 7.62 -46.39
CA LEU A 118 2.98 7.67 -46.06
C LEU A 118 2.62 9.08 -45.56
N GLY A 119 1.69 9.72 -46.23
CA GLY A 119 1.31 11.10 -45.92
C GLY A 119 2.37 12.16 -46.27
N GLY A 120 2.12 13.39 -45.84
CA GLY A 120 3.04 14.51 -46.05
C GLY A 120 4.09 14.64 -44.97
N GLU A 121 5.28 15.11 -45.36
CA GLU A 121 6.35 15.47 -44.43
C GLU A 121 5.89 16.60 -43.48
N ARG A 122 6.18 16.49 -42.21
CA ARG A 122 5.85 17.50 -41.20
C ARG A 122 7.13 18.12 -40.65
N SER A 123 7.12 19.42 -40.38
CA SER A 123 8.27 20.09 -39.75
C SER A 123 7.90 20.80 -38.46
N GLN A 124 8.83 20.81 -37.52
CA GLN A 124 8.74 21.55 -36.26
C GLN A 124 10.03 22.31 -35.99
N LEU A 125 9.92 23.56 -35.58
CA LEU A 125 11.05 24.43 -35.25
C LEU A 125 11.33 24.38 -33.76
N PHE A 126 12.59 24.20 -33.39
CA PHE A 126 13.11 24.28 -32.01
C PHE A 126 14.15 25.41 -31.97
N CYS A 127 13.84 26.48 -31.29
CA CYS A 127 14.72 27.63 -31.20
C CYS A 127 15.61 27.56 -29.95
N ASN A 128 16.83 28.06 -30.02
CA ASN A 128 17.74 28.21 -28.89
C ASN A 128 17.19 29.21 -27.87
N ASN A 129 17.68 29.13 -26.61
CA ASN A 129 17.29 30.08 -25.58
C ASN A 129 17.49 31.53 -26.02
N GLY A 130 16.45 32.34 -25.89
CA GLY A 130 16.46 33.73 -26.30
C GLY A 130 15.92 33.99 -27.72
N TYR A 131 15.51 32.97 -28.45
CA TYR A 131 14.89 33.09 -29.79
C TYR A 131 13.49 32.46 -29.79
N THR A 132 12.60 33.04 -30.60
CA THR A 132 11.23 32.56 -30.80
C THR A 132 10.98 32.16 -32.25
N SER A 133 10.11 31.18 -32.47
CA SER A 133 9.72 30.77 -33.80
C SER A 133 8.64 31.72 -34.37
N ASN A 134 8.84 32.20 -35.58
CA ASN A 134 7.79 32.88 -36.33
C ASN A 134 7.10 31.95 -37.36
N GLY A 135 7.29 30.63 -37.22
CA GLY A 135 6.77 29.61 -38.14
C GLY A 135 7.76 29.23 -39.25
N THR A 136 8.69 30.09 -39.65
CA THR A 136 9.66 29.85 -40.71
C THR A 136 11.12 29.91 -40.25
N ALA A 137 11.42 30.66 -39.21
CA ALA A 137 12.76 30.85 -38.65
C ALA A 137 12.74 31.08 -37.14
N CYS A 138 13.90 30.89 -36.50
CA CYS A 138 14.12 31.32 -35.11
C CYS A 138 14.66 32.77 -35.16
N ILE A 139 13.83 33.71 -34.74
CA ILE A 139 14.14 35.15 -34.73
C ILE A 139 14.42 35.61 -33.29
N GLN A 140 15.36 36.55 -33.15
CA GLN A 140 15.52 37.24 -31.91
C GLN A 140 14.31 38.16 -31.74
N PRO A 141 13.59 38.14 -30.58
CA PRO A 141 12.56 39.11 -30.33
C PRO A 141 13.17 40.49 -30.50
N SER A 142 12.51 41.37 -31.27
CA SER A 142 12.91 42.76 -31.34
C SER A 142 13.00 43.33 -29.91
N ALA A 143 14.06 44.08 -29.64
CA ALA A 143 14.31 44.68 -28.34
C ALA A 143 13.35 45.86 -28.09
N ASP A 144 12.05 45.65 -28.18
CA ASP A 144 11.05 46.42 -27.47
C ASP A 144 11.11 45.92 -26.05
N ALA A 145 11.44 46.80 -25.11
CA ALA A 145 11.62 46.48 -23.71
C ALA A 145 10.36 45.75 -23.20
N ALA A 146 10.42 44.40 -23.18
CA ALA A 146 9.32 43.54 -22.81
C ALA A 146 8.89 43.90 -21.38
N THR A 147 7.73 44.54 -21.25
CA THR A 147 7.26 45.08 -19.97
C THR A 147 6.61 43.96 -19.17
N ASN A 148 7.12 43.72 -17.96
CA ASN A 148 6.47 42.84 -16.99
C ASN A 148 5.12 43.42 -16.56
N CYS A 149 4.18 42.57 -16.26
CA CYS A 149 2.88 42.99 -15.74
C CYS A 149 2.96 43.18 -14.22
N SER A 150 2.48 44.32 -13.76
CA SER A 150 2.32 44.61 -12.32
C SER A 150 1.16 43.79 -11.74
N ALA A 151 1.22 43.55 -10.42
CA ALA A 151 0.11 42.92 -9.70
C ALA A 151 -1.17 43.74 -9.92
N THR A 152 -2.28 43.07 -10.20
CA THR A 152 -3.56 43.70 -10.49
C THR A 152 -4.73 42.77 -10.13
N ASN A 153 -5.91 43.37 -9.96
CA ASN A 153 -7.14 42.58 -9.78
C ASN A 153 -7.85 42.44 -11.13
N MET A 154 -8.13 41.21 -11.52
CA MET A 154 -8.86 40.89 -12.75
C MET A 154 -10.24 40.31 -12.40
N THR A 155 -11.28 40.81 -13.04
CA THR A 155 -12.66 40.30 -12.82
C THR A 155 -13.07 39.45 -14.01
N ILE A 156 -13.37 38.18 -13.76
CA ILE A 156 -13.89 37.21 -14.76
C ILE A 156 -15.16 36.59 -14.18
N ASN A 157 -16.24 36.57 -14.95
CA ASN A 157 -17.52 35.96 -14.57
C ASN A 157 -17.98 36.40 -13.15
N ARG A 158 -17.85 37.71 -12.82
CA ARG A 158 -18.17 38.33 -11.53
C ARG A 158 -17.27 37.91 -10.35
N LYS A 159 -16.16 37.24 -10.60
CA LYS A 159 -15.17 36.85 -9.58
C LYS A 159 -13.92 37.69 -9.74
N THR A 160 -13.35 38.11 -8.62
CA THR A 160 -12.13 38.92 -8.61
C THR A 160 -10.92 38.05 -8.29
N TYR A 161 -9.95 38.06 -9.18
CA TYR A 161 -8.68 37.34 -9.07
C TYR A 161 -7.57 38.37 -8.74
N ALA A 162 -6.93 38.20 -7.59
CA ALA A 162 -5.75 38.98 -7.23
C ALA A 162 -4.53 38.46 -7.94
N VAL A 163 -4.28 38.93 -9.18
CA VAL A 163 -3.18 38.43 -10.01
C VAL A 163 -1.87 39.05 -9.52
N PRO A 164 -0.86 38.25 -9.16
CA PRO A 164 0.46 38.74 -8.78
C PRO A 164 1.17 39.37 -9.97
N SER A 165 2.30 40.06 -9.73
CA SER A 165 3.16 40.51 -10.82
C SER A 165 3.68 39.28 -11.62
N ILE A 166 3.58 39.36 -12.94
CA ILE A 166 3.97 38.30 -13.85
C ILE A 166 5.03 38.81 -14.81
N LYS A 167 6.12 38.07 -15.02
CA LYS A 167 7.11 38.43 -16.04
C LYS A 167 6.50 38.27 -17.44
N HIS A 168 6.95 39.09 -18.38
CA HIS A 168 6.54 39.00 -19.77
C HIS A 168 6.69 37.56 -20.30
N ASN A 169 5.67 37.09 -21.01
CA ASN A 169 5.55 35.71 -21.53
C ASN A 169 5.48 34.59 -20.48
N PHE A 170 5.29 34.92 -19.19
CA PHE A 170 5.01 33.94 -18.16
C PHE A 170 3.54 33.94 -17.78
N SER A 171 3.11 32.87 -17.12
CA SER A 171 1.75 32.72 -16.62
C SER A 171 1.72 32.49 -15.12
N ALA A 172 0.58 32.81 -14.49
CA ALA A 172 0.26 32.48 -13.12
C ALA A 172 -1.15 31.88 -13.06
N VAL A 173 -1.32 30.82 -12.26
CA VAL A 173 -2.64 30.29 -11.89
C VAL A 173 -3.08 30.99 -10.62
N VAL A 174 -4.25 31.60 -10.66
CA VAL A 174 -4.79 32.39 -9.53
C VAL A 174 -6.15 31.86 -9.15
N HIS A 175 -6.43 31.83 -7.85
CA HIS A 175 -7.68 31.34 -7.30
C HIS A 175 -8.60 32.50 -6.90
N ALA A 176 -9.90 32.30 -7.03
CA ALA A 176 -10.92 33.20 -6.54
C ALA A 176 -12.02 32.43 -5.83
N HIS A 177 -12.71 33.09 -4.91
CA HIS A 177 -13.84 32.56 -4.17
C HIS A 177 -15.10 33.31 -4.55
N GLN A 178 -16.20 32.58 -4.69
CA GLN A 178 -17.52 33.15 -4.89
C GLN A 178 -18.46 32.66 -3.79
N SER A 179 -19.06 33.55 -3.05
CA SER A 179 -20.14 33.21 -2.13
C SER A 179 -21.39 32.79 -2.92
N ILE A 180 -21.95 31.68 -2.56
CA ILE A 180 -23.22 31.14 -3.08
C ILE A 180 -24.22 31.02 -1.94
N ALA A 181 -25.48 30.76 -2.26
CA ALA A 181 -26.48 30.48 -1.24
C ALA A 181 -26.04 29.27 -0.39
N ASN A 182 -25.85 29.54 0.91
CA ASN A 182 -25.45 28.54 1.91
C ASN A 182 -24.07 27.85 1.66
N GLY A 183 -23.12 28.56 1.02
CA GLY A 183 -21.80 27.99 0.79
C GLY A 183 -20.84 28.92 0.05
N THR A 184 -19.74 28.33 -0.44
CA THR A 184 -18.68 29.01 -1.20
C THR A 184 -18.21 28.10 -2.33
N GLU A 185 -18.01 28.64 -3.51
CA GLU A 185 -17.35 27.99 -4.63
C GLU A 185 -15.95 28.56 -4.84
N ASN A 186 -15.01 27.70 -5.18
CA ASN A 186 -13.63 28.07 -5.47
C ASN A 186 -13.34 27.84 -6.96
N TYR A 187 -12.62 28.77 -7.54
CA TYR A 187 -12.29 28.78 -8.95
C TYR A 187 -10.81 29.02 -9.17
N LYS A 188 -10.27 28.56 -10.27
CA LYS A 188 -8.93 28.89 -10.76
C LYS A 188 -9.01 29.44 -12.17
N GLN A 189 -8.10 30.37 -12.48
CA GLN A 189 -7.92 30.93 -13.80
C GLN A 189 -6.43 31.13 -14.06
N THR A 190 -5.98 30.80 -15.25
CA THR A 190 -4.62 31.10 -15.70
C THR A 190 -4.58 32.49 -16.30
N PHE A 191 -3.61 33.29 -15.90
CA PHE A 191 -3.33 34.60 -16.47
C PHE A 191 -1.95 34.63 -17.09
N VAL A 192 -1.82 35.26 -18.24
CA VAL A 192 -0.56 35.41 -18.98
C VAL A 192 -0.23 36.90 -19.09
N CYS A 193 1.02 37.24 -18.94
CA CYS A 193 1.51 38.58 -19.17
C CYS A 193 2.01 38.72 -20.62
N ASN A 194 1.40 39.63 -21.37
CA ASN A 194 1.84 39.97 -22.70
C ASN A 194 2.12 41.49 -22.75
N ASN A 195 3.41 41.82 -22.78
CA ASN A 195 3.91 43.20 -22.90
C ASN A 195 3.22 44.20 -21.98
N GLY A 196 3.29 43.97 -20.65
CA GLY A 196 2.69 44.81 -19.62
C GLY A 196 1.19 44.65 -19.41
N THR A 197 0.51 43.85 -20.21
CA THR A 197 -0.92 43.59 -20.11
C THR A 197 -1.21 42.19 -19.61
N VAL A 198 -1.96 42.06 -18.52
CA VAL A 198 -2.44 40.76 -18.00
C VAL A 198 -3.68 40.35 -18.79
N GLN A 199 -3.68 39.12 -19.28
CA GLN A 199 -4.81 38.51 -20.01
C GLN A 199 -5.15 37.15 -19.42
N ALA A 200 -6.44 36.79 -19.36
CA ALA A 200 -6.86 35.45 -19.02
C ALA A 200 -6.55 34.48 -20.18
N SER A 201 -6.00 33.31 -19.85
CA SER A 201 -5.67 32.25 -20.79
C SER A 201 -6.43 30.98 -20.43
N GLY A 202 -7.16 30.43 -21.39
CA GLY A 202 -8.05 29.29 -21.16
C GLY A 202 -9.37 29.66 -20.48
N SER A 203 -10.19 28.66 -20.22
CA SER A 203 -11.46 28.84 -19.50
C SER A 203 -11.24 28.82 -17.98
N GLU A 204 -12.04 29.59 -17.26
CA GLU A 204 -12.16 29.51 -15.81
C GLU A 204 -12.62 28.11 -15.40
N GLU A 205 -11.99 27.52 -14.40
CA GLU A 205 -12.32 26.19 -13.91
C GLU A 205 -12.79 26.28 -12.44
N LYS A 206 -13.97 25.70 -12.16
CA LYS A 206 -14.43 25.49 -10.80
C LYS A 206 -13.69 24.28 -10.21
N ILE A 207 -12.98 24.49 -9.11
CA ILE A 207 -12.11 23.47 -8.47
C ILE A 207 -12.75 22.81 -7.27
N SER A 208 -13.58 23.54 -6.52
CA SER A 208 -14.28 23.00 -5.36
C SER A 208 -15.49 23.83 -4.96
N GLN A 209 -16.35 23.26 -4.14
CA GLN A 209 -17.43 23.93 -3.45
C GLN A 209 -17.51 23.45 -2.00
N THR A 210 -17.93 24.38 -1.13
CA THR A 210 -18.13 24.09 0.29
C THR A 210 -19.49 24.62 0.71
N CYS A 211 -20.32 23.74 1.28
CA CYS A 211 -21.58 24.18 1.87
C CYS A 211 -21.44 24.54 3.34
N ASN A 212 -22.24 25.45 3.83
CA ASN A 212 -22.34 25.80 5.25
C ASN A 212 -22.87 24.60 6.06
N ALA A 213 -22.66 24.60 7.37
CA ALA A 213 -23.22 23.59 8.27
C ALA A 213 -24.74 23.42 8.07
N GLY A 214 -25.19 22.16 7.99
CA GLY A 214 -26.59 21.84 7.72
C GLY A 214 -27.03 21.87 6.25
N TYR A 215 -26.09 22.14 5.33
CA TYR A 215 -26.35 22.12 3.89
C TYR A 215 -25.41 21.16 3.17
N SER A 216 -25.91 20.52 2.11
CA SER A 216 -25.10 19.66 1.24
C SER A 216 -25.22 20.06 -0.22
N TRP A 217 -24.17 19.76 -1.00
CA TRP A 217 -24.16 20.00 -2.44
C TRP A 217 -24.98 18.92 -3.18
N ASN A 218 -26.02 19.33 -3.89
CA ASN A 218 -26.89 18.42 -4.63
C ASN A 218 -26.51 18.27 -6.12
N GLY A 219 -25.33 18.78 -6.52
CA GLY A 219 -24.89 18.83 -7.91
C GLY A 219 -25.04 20.22 -8.54
N SER A 220 -25.87 21.11 -7.97
CA SER A 220 -26.13 22.47 -8.49
C SER A 220 -26.11 23.57 -7.43
N GLN A 221 -26.46 23.26 -6.19
CA GLN A 221 -26.52 24.25 -5.08
C GLN A 221 -26.41 23.57 -3.72
N CYS A 222 -26.10 24.35 -2.68
CA CYS A 222 -26.16 23.90 -1.30
C CYS A 222 -27.61 23.91 -0.80
N VAL A 223 -28.17 22.72 -0.58
CA VAL A 223 -29.56 22.54 -0.12
C VAL A 223 -29.60 22.13 1.35
N ALA A 224 -30.62 22.56 2.05
CA ALA A 224 -30.88 22.12 3.42
C ALA A 224 -31.22 20.61 3.45
N GLY A 225 -30.64 19.92 4.42
CA GLY A 225 -30.70 18.45 4.49
C GLY A 225 -29.37 17.86 4.05
N GLY A 226 -28.65 17.24 4.98
CA GLY A 226 -27.24 16.82 4.84
C GLY A 226 -26.99 15.99 3.58
N ASP A 227 -25.77 16.05 3.06
CA ASP A 227 -25.25 15.12 2.06
C ASP A 227 -25.70 13.69 2.44
N PRO A 228 -26.38 12.94 1.57
CA PRO A 228 -26.81 11.58 1.87
C PRO A 228 -25.70 10.70 2.47
N GLN A 229 -24.47 10.98 2.12
CA GLN A 229 -23.29 10.33 2.68
C GLN A 229 -23.05 10.64 4.18
N ILE A 230 -23.45 11.83 4.69
CA ILE A 230 -23.21 12.21 6.10
C ILE A 230 -23.88 11.20 7.03
N ASN A 231 -25.15 10.87 6.78
CA ASN A 231 -25.88 9.93 7.62
C ASN A 231 -25.27 8.52 7.58
N ASP A 232 -24.74 8.07 6.44
CA ASP A 232 -24.07 6.77 6.35
C ASP A 232 -22.68 6.79 7.01
N ILE A 233 -21.90 7.83 6.82
CA ILE A 233 -20.56 7.98 7.39
C ILE A 233 -20.61 8.08 8.93
N PHE A 234 -21.53 8.85 9.48
CA PHE A 234 -21.61 9.09 10.92
C PHE A 234 -22.65 8.22 11.65
N LYS A 235 -23.26 7.22 11.00
CA LYS A 235 -24.33 6.37 11.57
C LYS A 235 -23.97 5.68 12.88
N ASP A 236 -22.71 5.27 13.01
CA ASP A 236 -22.20 4.56 14.18
C ASP A 236 -21.57 5.52 15.23
N THR A 237 -21.70 6.83 15.04
CA THR A 237 -21.24 7.87 15.95
C THR A 237 -22.39 8.49 16.74
N SER A 238 -22.08 9.46 17.61
CA SER A 238 -23.08 10.28 18.31
C SER A 238 -23.18 11.70 17.73
N CYS A 239 -22.65 11.93 16.51
CA CYS A 239 -22.68 13.24 15.91
C CYS A 239 -24.08 13.65 15.48
N ASN A 240 -24.42 14.92 15.67
CA ASN A 240 -25.61 15.48 15.08
C ASN A 240 -25.33 15.74 13.58
N THR A 241 -25.80 14.87 12.72
CA THR A 241 -25.52 14.92 11.28
C THR A 241 -26.07 16.19 10.61
N ALA A 242 -27.06 16.85 11.21
CA ALA A 242 -27.59 18.13 10.71
C ALA A 242 -26.59 19.29 10.86
N ASN A 243 -25.60 19.17 11.76
CA ASN A 243 -24.57 20.19 12.00
C ASN A 243 -23.28 19.93 11.23
N ILE A 244 -23.13 18.78 10.57
CA ILE A 244 -21.91 18.42 9.86
C ILE A 244 -21.74 19.29 8.62
N ARG A 245 -20.65 20.04 8.60
CA ARG A 245 -20.19 20.78 7.42
C ARG A 245 -19.43 19.84 6.47
N VAL A 246 -19.63 20.00 5.16
CA VAL A 246 -18.86 19.29 4.13
C VAL A 246 -17.80 20.23 3.52
N VAL A 247 -16.57 19.75 3.46
CA VAL A 247 -15.44 20.42 2.79
C VAL A 247 -14.90 19.47 1.75
N THR A 248 -15.06 19.78 0.48
CA THR A 248 -14.47 18.99 -0.61
C THR A 248 -13.07 19.50 -0.92
N LEU A 249 -12.10 18.60 -0.95
CA LEU A 249 -10.72 18.90 -1.29
C LEU A 249 -10.33 18.22 -2.61
N THR A 250 -9.51 18.91 -3.40
CA THR A 250 -9.02 18.44 -4.70
C THR A 250 -7.50 18.24 -4.63
N PRO A 251 -6.97 17.06 -5.04
CA PRO A 251 -5.54 16.80 -4.95
C PRO A 251 -4.73 17.72 -5.88
N GLY A 252 -3.55 18.13 -5.41
CA GLY A 252 -2.68 19.07 -6.12
C GLY A 252 -3.10 20.55 -6.03
N VAL A 253 -4.30 20.83 -5.55
CA VAL A 253 -4.85 22.19 -5.34
C VAL A 253 -5.00 22.47 -3.85
N ASP A 254 -5.76 21.62 -3.17
CA ASP A 254 -6.06 21.75 -1.75
C ASP A 254 -5.14 20.85 -0.92
N LYS A 255 -4.86 21.27 0.30
CA LYS A 255 -4.14 20.46 1.29
C LYS A 255 -5.10 20.00 2.38
N ILE A 256 -4.90 18.78 2.87
CA ILE A 256 -5.59 18.33 4.08
C ILE A 256 -5.04 19.17 5.25
N PRO A 257 -5.90 19.84 6.04
CA PRO A 257 -5.45 20.63 7.18
C PRO A 257 -4.74 19.76 8.24
N GLU A 258 -3.69 20.29 8.89
CA GLU A 258 -3.01 19.60 10.01
C GLU A 258 -3.96 19.37 11.20
N ASN A 259 -4.88 20.30 11.45
CA ASN A 259 -5.91 20.20 12.49
C ASN A 259 -7.28 20.29 11.83
N LEU A 260 -8.02 19.19 11.87
CA LEU A 260 -9.37 19.17 11.31
C LEU A 260 -10.34 19.92 12.21
N ASN A 261 -11.30 20.60 11.61
CA ASN A 261 -12.37 21.25 12.35
C ASN A 261 -13.36 20.22 12.92
N ALA A 262 -13.93 20.51 14.07
CA ALA A 262 -15.07 19.75 14.60
C ALA A 262 -16.27 19.85 13.65
N ASP A 263 -17.19 18.90 13.75
CA ASP A 263 -18.42 18.83 12.96
C ASP A 263 -18.19 19.06 11.46
N THR A 264 -17.12 18.42 10.93
CA THR A 264 -16.72 18.63 9.53
C THR A 264 -16.35 17.31 8.85
N MET A 265 -16.98 17.00 7.71
CA MET A 265 -16.60 15.93 6.80
C MET A 265 -15.73 16.47 5.67
N TYR A 266 -14.47 16.03 5.62
CA TYR A 266 -13.54 16.35 4.53
C TYR A 266 -13.68 15.26 3.45
N LYS A 267 -14.30 15.62 2.34
CA LYS A 267 -14.41 14.75 1.14
C LYS A 267 -13.19 14.94 0.27
N LEU A 268 -12.44 13.90 0.08
CA LEU A 268 -11.23 13.88 -0.74
C LEU A 268 -11.57 13.35 -2.12
N SER A 269 -11.47 14.17 -3.16
CA SER A 269 -11.60 13.72 -4.55
C SER A 269 -10.51 12.70 -4.90
N ALA A 270 -10.73 11.94 -5.96
CA ALA A 270 -9.75 10.96 -6.45
C ALA A 270 -8.39 11.59 -6.75
N GLY A 271 -7.32 10.94 -6.32
CA GLY A 271 -5.93 11.37 -6.52
C GLY A 271 -5.08 11.25 -5.25
N THR A 272 -3.88 11.80 -5.28
CA THR A 272 -2.91 11.71 -4.18
C THR A 272 -2.78 13.03 -3.45
N TYR A 273 -2.97 12.98 -2.13
CA TYR A 273 -2.74 14.08 -1.19
C TYR A 273 -1.41 13.88 -0.51
N GLU A 274 -0.42 14.67 -0.90
CA GLU A 274 0.90 14.65 -0.27
C GLU A 274 0.88 15.45 1.03
N ILE A 275 1.27 14.83 2.14
CA ILE A 275 1.34 15.46 3.45
C ILE A 275 2.73 15.37 4.04
N THR A 276 3.15 16.41 4.74
CA THR A 276 4.47 16.52 5.39
C THR A 276 4.38 16.58 6.90
N LYS A 277 3.15 16.67 7.43
CA LYS A 277 2.89 16.78 8.87
C LYS A 277 1.69 15.92 9.25
N LYS A 278 1.59 15.63 10.52
CA LYS A 278 0.52 14.88 11.16
C LYS A 278 -0.86 15.54 10.96
N ILE A 279 -1.86 14.74 10.68
CA ILE A 279 -3.27 15.17 10.67
C ILE A 279 -3.88 14.88 12.04
N ASN A 280 -4.35 15.89 12.73
CA ASN A 280 -5.06 15.77 13.99
C ASN A 280 -6.57 15.83 13.76
N MET A 281 -7.27 14.76 14.09
CA MET A 281 -8.73 14.71 13.97
C MET A 281 -9.43 15.35 15.16
N ASN A 282 -10.57 15.99 14.93
CA ASN A 282 -11.39 16.63 15.96
C ASN A 282 -12.73 15.89 16.15
N THR A 283 -13.49 16.24 17.17
CA THR A 283 -14.80 15.65 17.46
C THR A 283 -15.73 15.80 16.25
N CYS A 284 -16.43 14.74 15.90
CA CYS A 284 -17.31 14.68 14.74
C CYS A 284 -16.65 15.14 13.43
N SER A 285 -15.35 14.85 13.27
CA SER A 285 -14.66 15.07 12.00
C SER A 285 -14.53 13.75 11.23
N ALA A 286 -14.58 13.84 9.91
CA ALA A 286 -14.34 12.70 9.04
C ALA A 286 -13.40 13.03 7.89
N ILE A 287 -12.60 12.05 7.49
CA ILE A 287 -11.86 12.01 6.22
C ILE A 287 -12.49 10.92 5.38
N VAL A 288 -13.00 11.28 4.20
CA VAL A 288 -13.73 10.37 3.31
C VAL A 288 -13.22 10.52 1.89
N GLY A 289 -12.65 9.46 1.32
CA GLY A 289 -12.20 9.43 -0.07
C GLY A 289 -13.30 8.94 -1.04
N GLU A 290 -12.95 8.89 -2.31
CA GLU A 290 -13.78 8.29 -3.37
C GLU A 290 -13.54 6.77 -3.55
N GLY A 291 -12.80 6.16 -2.63
CA GLY A 291 -12.41 4.74 -2.62
C GLY A 291 -10.92 4.57 -2.35
N ASN A 292 -10.58 3.47 -1.67
CA ASN A 292 -9.21 3.14 -1.26
C ASN A 292 -8.25 2.80 -2.42
N THR A 293 -8.76 2.68 -3.64
CA THR A 293 -7.95 2.55 -4.87
C THR A 293 -7.87 3.86 -5.66
N LYS A 294 -8.67 4.86 -5.32
CA LYS A 294 -8.78 6.13 -6.04
C LYS A 294 -8.18 7.29 -5.27
N THR A 295 -8.33 7.31 -3.95
CA THR A 295 -7.87 8.41 -3.09
C THR A 295 -6.75 7.94 -2.19
N THR A 296 -5.60 8.59 -2.26
CA THR A 296 -4.40 8.25 -1.48
C THR A 296 -3.96 9.43 -0.63
N ILE A 297 -3.73 9.20 0.66
CA ILE A 297 -3.02 10.10 1.56
C ILE A 297 -1.60 9.57 1.71
N GLN A 298 -0.59 10.32 1.25
CA GLN A 298 0.79 9.88 1.21
C GLN A 298 1.70 10.81 2.00
N TYR A 299 2.50 10.24 2.90
CA TYR A 299 3.55 10.98 3.58
C TYR A 299 4.75 11.22 2.64
N VAL A 300 5.19 12.46 2.54
CA VAL A 300 6.35 12.89 1.72
C VAL A 300 7.36 13.72 2.51
N GLY A 301 7.22 13.86 3.82
CA GLY A 301 8.14 14.59 4.68
C GLY A 301 9.50 13.90 4.83
N LEU A 302 10.55 14.65 5.12
CA LEU A 302 11.92 14.14 5.24
C LEU A 302 12.19 13.44 6.58
N SER A 303 11.43 13.74 7.62
CA SER A 303 11.55 13.11 8.94
C SER A 303 10.26 13.31 9.73
N PHE A 304 9.59 12.21 10.08
CA PHE A 304 8.49 12.19 11.04
C PHE A 304 8.96 11.58 12.37
N GLY A 305 10.11 10.91 12.36
CA GLY A 305 10.66 10.25 13.55
C GLY A 305 9.70 9.18 14.08
N THR A 306 9.21 9.38 15.29
CA THR A 306 8.27 8.48 15.99
C THR A 306 6.82 8.96 15.93
N GLU A 307 6.44 9.87 15.03
CA GLU A 307 5.11 10.43 14.99
C GLU A 307 4.11 9.60 14.15
N ASP A 308 2.83 9.82 14.42
CA ASP A 308 1.70 9.23 13.73
C ASP A 308 1.31 10.04 12.50
N LEU A 309 0.74 9.39 11.47
CA LEU A 309 0.27 10.12 10.28
C LEU A 309 -1.09 10.76 10.52
N ILE A 310 -2.03 9.98 11.06
CA ILE A 310 -3.33 10.46 11.52
C ILE A 310 -3.43 10.20 13.02
N SER A 311 -3.60 11.26 13.79
CA SER A 311 -3.74 11.24 15.24
C SER A 311 -5.19 11.54 15.63
N ILE A 312 -5.79 10.65 16.44
CA ILE A 312 -7.16 10.73 16.90
C ILE A 312 -7.18 10.81 18.42
N ALA A 313 -7.42 12.00 18.94
CA ALA A 313 -7.55 12.24 20.39
C ALA A 313 -8.97 12.71 20.80
N LYS A 314 -9.92 12.57 19.88
CA LYS A 314 -11.32 12.98 20.08
C LYS A 314 -12.28 11.90 19.62
N SER A 315 -13.41 11.78 20.30
CA SER A 315 -14.47 10.81 19.98
C SER A 315 -15.26 11.16 18.71
N ASN A 316 -15.99 10.17 18.21
CA ASN A 316 -16.90 10.34 17.08
C ASN A 316 -16.19 10.76 15.77
N THR A 317 -15.10 10.10 15.43
CA THR A 317 -14.31 10.39 14.23
C THR A 317 -14.38 9.26 13.22
N VAL A 318 -14.29 9.60 11.94
CA VAL A 318 -14.36 8.61 10.87
C VAL A 318 -13.21 8.79 9.86
N VAL A 319 -12.58 7.68 9.49
CA VAL A 319 -11.66 7.58 8.34
C VAL A 319 -12.20 6.51 7.41
N SER A 320 -12.52 6.88 6.17
CA SER A 320 -13.23 5.99 5.24
C SER A 320 -12.78 6.15 3.80
N ASP A 321 -12.78 5.03 3.07
CA ASP A 321 -12.63 5.00 1.61
C ASP A 321 -11.32 5.62 1.09
N VAL A 322 -10.21 5.45 1.83
CA VAL A 322 -8.89 6.00 1.50
C VAL A 322 -7.79 4.95 1.55
N LYS A 323 -6.76 5.15 0.74
CA LYS A 323 -5.45 4.54 0.93
C LYS A 323 -4.58 5.48 1.76
N ILE A 324 -3.90 4.98 2.77
CA ILE A 324 -2.96 5.72 3.61
C ILE A 324 -1.60 5.04 3.52
N THR A 325 -0.58 5.77 3.09
CA THR A 325 0.78 5.23 2.98
C THR A 325 1.79 6.11 3.70
N GLY A 326 2.59 5.46 4.54
CA GLY A 326 3.56 6.13 5.41
C GLY A 326 4.85 6.55 4.73
N THR A 327 5.11 6.14 3.49
CA THR A 327 6.37 6.46 2.80
C THR A 327 6.19 6.65 1.31
N LYS A 328 6.96 7.61 0.78
CA LYS A 328 7.31 7.73 -0.64
C LYS A 328 8.81 7.46 -0.75
N ALA A 329 9.30 7.00 -1.89
CA ALA A 329 10.73 6.81 -2.11
C ALA A 329 11.48 8.12 -1.81
N GLY A 330 12.44 8.07 -0.85
CA GLY A 330 13.21 9.23 -0.40
C GLY A 330 12.57 10.06 0.73
N ALA A 331 11.39 9.68 1.24
CA ALA A 331 10.77 10.31 2.41
C ALA A 331 11.21 9.65 3.72
N GLY A 332 10.99 10.33 4.84
CA GLY A 332 11.17 9.81 6.20
C GLY A 332 10.14 8.72 6.55
N THR A 333 10.33 8.06 7.67
CA THR A 333 9.47 6.98 8.15
C THR A 333 8.36 7.51 9.06
N VAL A 334 7.23 6.80 9.11
CA VAL A 334 6.07 7.06 9.97
C VAL A 334 5.95 5.93 10.99
N ALA A 335 5.70 6.24 12.25
CA ALA A 335 5.52 5.23 13.30
C ALA A 335 4.20 4.48 13.10
N ASN A 336 3.08 5.15 13.24
CA ASN A 336 1.75 4.60 13.03
C ASN A 336 1.01 5.32 11.90
N LEU A 337 0.24 4.59 11.09
CA LEU A 337 -0.57 5.23 10.06
C LEU A 337 -1.81 5.91 10.67
N ILE A 338 -2.48 5.23 11.58
CA ILE A 338 -3.56 5.80 12.39
C ILE A 338 -3.31 5.45 13.84
N ASN A 339 -3.24 6.45 14.70
CA ASN A 339 -3.15 6.28 16.14
C ASN A 339 -4.32 6.98 16.83
N ALA A 340 -5.14 6.20 17.53
CA ALA A 340 -6.22 6.71 18.34
C ALA A 340 -5.89 6.48 19.82
N SER A 341 -5.84 7.57 20.60
CA SER A 341 -5.42 7.50 22.00
C SER A 341 -6.17 8.50 22.89
N GLY A 342 -6.32 8.10 24.14
CA GLY A 342 -7.05 8.88 25.12
C GLY A 342 -8.36 8.19 25.50
N ASN A 343 -9.06 8.70 26.48
CA ASN A 343 -10.36 8.14 26.90
C ASN A 343 -11.47 8.53 25.90
N ILE A 344 -11.41 7.95 24.70
CA ILE A 344 -12.27 8.31 23.56
C ILE A 344 -13.09 7.10 23.08
N SER A 345 -14.12 7.36 22.30
CA SER A 345 -15.00 6.32 21.79
C SER A 345 -15.56 6.65 20.40
N LYS A 346 -16.13 5.65 19.75
CA LYS A 346 -16.77 5.80 18.43
C LYS A 346 -15.81 6.34 17.37
N VAL A 347 -14.61 5.77 17.35
CA VAL A 347 -13.64 5.94 16.26
C VAL A 347 -13.94 4.87 15.22
N ILE A 348 -14.18 5.29 13.98
CA ILE A 348 -14.54 4.40 12.89
C ILE A 348 -13.47 4.48 11.81
N ILE A 349 -12.87 3.36 11.48
CA ILE A 349 -11.93 3.22 10.37
C ILE A 349 -12.51 2.16 9.44
N GLN A 350 -12.82 2.54 8.21
CA GLN A 350 -13.49 1.60 7.32
C GLN A 350 -13.07 1.75 5.85
N LYS A 351 -13.23 0.67 5.08
CA LYS A 351 -13.01 0.61 3.62
C LYS A 351 -11.69 1.27 3.18
N SER A 352 -10.62 1.01 3.94
CA SER A 352 -9.35 1.71 3.77
C SER A 352 -8.17 0.75 3.66
N ASN A 353 -7.14 1.16 2.92
CA ASN A 353 -5.89 0.42 2.77
C ASN A 353 -4.76 1.19 3.46
N LEU A 354 -4.03 0.52 4.34
CA LEU A 354 -2.95 1.11 5.14
C LEU A 354 -1.64 0.39 4.85
N GLU A 355 -0.59 1.12 4.47
CA GLU A 355 0.70 0.49 4.14
C GLU A 355 1.91 1.36 4.50
N ASN A 356 3.05 0.70 4.73
CA ASN A 356 4.34 1.34 4.95
C ASN A 356 4.44 2.17 6.24
N ALA A 357 4.47 1.52 7.40
CA ALA A 357 4.80 2.12 8.70
C ALA A 357 5.90 1.32 9.42
N THR A 358 6.42 1.88 10.52
CA THR A 358 7.54 1.28 11.27
C THR A 358 7.16 0.79 12.67
N GLN A 359 5.91 0.99 13.09
CA GLN A 359 5.38 0.44 14.35
C GLN A 359 4.01 -0.21 14.16
N SER A 360 2.97 0.54 13.75
CA SER A 360 1.66 -0.07 13.56
C SER A 360 0.90 0.51 12.36
N GLY A 361 0.07 -0.33 11.74
CA GLY A 361 -0.96 0.16 10.83
C GLY A 361 -2.01 0.96 11.59
N ILE A 362 -2.61 0.37 12.64
CA ILE A 362 -3.57 1.02 13.54
C ILE A 362 -3.16 0.76 14.98
N GLY A 363 -3.11 1.83 15.80
CA GLY A 363 -2.94 1.78 17.25
C GLY A 363 -4.17 2.33 17.97
N PHE A 364 -4.78 1.55 18.85
CA PHE A 364 -5.87 1.98 19.74
C PHE A 364 -5.46 1.86 21.20
N TYR A 365 -5.41 2.98 21.91
CA TYR A 365 -5.00 3.09 23.31
C TYR A 365 -6.10 3.79 24.13
N ASN A 366 -6.81 3.04 24.99
CA ASN A 366 -7.98 3.52 25.74
C ASN A 366 -9.10 4.06 24.81
N VAL A 367 -9.40 3.34 23.76
CA VAL A 367 -10.45 3.64 22.77
C VAL A 367 -11.55 2.61 22.90
N SER A 368 -12.80 3.01 23.04
CA SER A 368 -13.90 2.08 23.28
C SER A 368 -15.05 2.27 22.29
N ASN A 369 -15.91 1.25 22.17
CA ASN A 369 -17.11 1.29 21.33
C ASN A 369 -16.82 1.78 19.91
N SER A 370 -15.71 1.33 19.33
CA SER A 370 -15.16 1.77 18.06
C SER A 370 -15.14 0.62 17.06
N LYS A 371 -15.03 0.95 15.78
CA LYS A 371 -15.16 -0.01 14.70
C LYS A 371 -14.00 0.10 13.72
N ILE A 372 -13.44 -1.03 13.34
CA ILE A 372 -12.53 -1.18 12.20
C ILE A 372 -13.19 -2.18 11.24
N ASP A 373 -13.52 -1.76 10.02
CA ASP A 373 -14.29 -2.60 9.10
C ASP A 373 -13.79 -2.50 7.66
N THR A 374 -13.58 -3.63 7.03
CA THR A 374 -13.14 -3.70 5.63
C THR A 374 -11.84 -2.92 5.43
N VAL A 375 -10.79 -3.31 6.16
CA VAL A 375 -9.48 -2.64 6.13
C VAL A 375 -8.39 -3.64 5.73
N GLU A 376 -7.53 -3.24 4.79
CA GLU A 376 -6.29 -3.94 4.45
C GLU A 376 -5.09 -3.23 5.09
N ILE A 377 -4.23 -3.98 5.78
CA ILE A 377 -3.00 -3.46 6.41
C ILE A 377 -1.81 -4.28 5.91
N LYS A 378 -0.80 -3.63 5.37
CA LYS A 378 0.37 -4.34 4.87
C LYS A 378 1.67 -3.52 4.93
N GLU A 379 2.79 -4.24 4.78
CA GLU A 379 4.12 -3.61 4.71
C GLU A 379 4.46 -2.78 5.96
N ILE A 380 4.14 -3.29 7.17
CA ILE A 380 4.59 -2.67 8.41
C ILE A 380 5.94 -3.30 8.78
N LYS A 381 7.01 -2.51 8.72
CA LYS A 381 8.38 -3.03 8.80
C LYS A 381 9.28 -2.16 9.66
N SER A 382 10.08 -2.79 10.51
CA SER A 382 11.08 -2.11 11.32
C SER A 382 12.38 -2.92 11.42
N THR A 383 13.48 -2.22 11.58
CA THR A 383 14.79 -2.83 11.89
C THR A 383 15.15 -2.77 13.38
N SER A 384 14.30 -2.16 14.21
CA SER A 384 14.61 -1.93 15.63
C SER A 384 13.41 -2.04 16.57
N ASN A 385 12.18 -1.86 16.10
CA ASN A 385 10.99 -1.77 16.95
C ASN A 385 10.09 -2.98 16.80
N THR A 386 9.30 -3.27 17.84
CA THR A 386 8.14 -4.16 17.73
C THR A 386 7.14 -3.58 16.73
N VAL A 387 6.60 -4.42 15.85
CA VAL A 387 5.65 -4.00 14.83
C VAL A 387 4.34 -4.77 14.94
N ASN A 388 3.25 -4.07 14.65
CA ASN A 388 1.91 -4.67 14.66
C ASN A 388 1.13 -4.24 13.41
N GLY A 389 0.35 -5.13 12.82
CA GLY A 389 -0.70 -4.71 11.89
C GLY A 389 -1.70 -3.83 12.65
N ILE A 390 -2.29 -4.39 13.73
CA ILE A 390 -3.16 -3.65 14.68
C ILE A 390 -2.64 -3.85 16.09
N HIS A 391 -2.44 -2.76 16.82
CA HIS A 391 -2.24 -2.77 18.26
C HIS A 391 -3.52 -2.28 18.98
N LEU A 392 -4.11 -3.10 19.84
CA LEU A 392 -5.38 -2.81 20.50
C LEU A 392 -5.28 -3.05 22.01
N SER A 393 -4.84 -2.05 22.78
CA SER A 393 -4.89 -2.06 24.25
C SER A 393 -6.17 -1.38 24.78
N SER A 394 -7.29 -1.75 24.18
CA SER A 394 -8.59 -1.08 24.30
C SER A 394 -9.72 -2.09 24.30
N SER A 395 -10.87 -1.76 24.91
CA SER A 395 -11.97 -2.70 25.12
C SER A 395 -13.26 -2.29 24.42
N ASN A 396 -14.17 -3.25 24.25
CA ASN A 396 -15.50 -3.05 23.65
C ASN A 396 -15.45 -2.54 22.19
N ASN A 397 -14.49 -3.01 21.39
CA ASN A 397 -14.36 -2.63 19.98
C ASN A 397 -14.75 -3.79 19.05
N THR A 398 -15.15 -3.45 17.82
CA THR A 398 -15.53 -4.41 16.78
C THR A 398 -14.59 -4.29 15.58
N LEU A 399 -14.01 -5.41 15.18
CA LEU A 399 -13.12 -5.52 14.02
C LEU A 399 -13.71 -6.54 13.05
N THR A 400 -13.97 -6.12 11.81
CA THR A 400 -14.67 -6.96 10.82
C THR A 400 -14.00 -6.85 9.45
N ASN A 401 -13.88 -7.98 8.74
CA ASN A 401 -13.38 -8.01 7.36
C ASN A 401 -11.99 -7.37 7.22
N ILE A 402 -11.03 -7.79 8.04
CA ILE A 402 -9.68 -7.24 8.06
C ILE A 402 -8.69 -8.19 7.38
N THR A 403 -7.84 -7.66 6.55
CA THR A 403 -6.69 -8.38 5.97
C THR A 403 -5.39 -7.73 6.44
N ILE A 404 -4.49 -8.53 7.03
CA ILE A 404 -3.18 -8.09 7.51
C ILE A 404 -2.10 -8.94 6.87
N SER A 405 -1.10 -8.32 6.25
CA SER A 405 -0.02 -9.06 5.60
C SER A 405 1.32 -8.35 5.59
N ASN A 406 2.40 -9.13 5.43
CA ASN A 406 3.76 -8.61 5.26
C ASN A 406 4.20 -7.70 6.42
N ILE A 407 4.06 -8.19 7.65
CA ILE A 407 4.52 -7.51 8.86
C ILE A 407 5.87 -8.12 9.26
N SER A 408 6.90 -7.29 9.40
CA SER A 408 8.22 -7.83 9.72
C SER A 408 9.08 -6.89 10.56
N SER A 409 9.84 -7.48 11.49
CA SER A 409 10.76 -6.72 12.35
C SER A 409 12.03 -7.51 12.69
N SER A 410 13.05 -6.80 13.16
CA SER A 410 14.11 -7.41 13.94
C SER A 410 13.74 -7.57 15.43
N SER A 411 12.64 -7.03 15.88
CA SER A 411 12.02 -7.26 17.20
C SER A 411 10.75 -8.12 17.03
N ASP A 412 9.84 -8.11 18.01
CA ASP A 412 8.59 -8.85 17.91
C ASP A 412 7.71 -8.33 16.76
N SER A 413 7.01 -9.25 16.11
CA SER A 413 6.09 -8.94 15.02
C SER A 413 4.74 -9.59 15.28
N SER A 414 3.66 -8.81 15.19
CA SER A 414 2.30 -9.33 15.38
C SER A 414 1.38 -8.85 14.25
N GLY A 415 0.55 -9.76 13.74
CA GLY A 415 -0.60 -9.33 12.93
C GLY A 415 -1.54 -8.48 13.79
N ILE A 416 -2.01 -9.02 14.93
CA ILE A 416 -2.81 -8.30 15.93
C ILE A 416 -2.20 -8.51 17.30
N SER A 417 -1.94 -7.41 18.02
CA SER A 417 -1.58 -7.40 19.44
C SER A 417 -2.77 -6.85 20.24
N LEU A 418 -3.38 -7.70 21.06
CA LEU A 418 -4.64 -7.42 21.79
C LEU A 418 -4.46 -7.53 23.30
N GLY A 419 -4.39 -6.38 23.98
CA GLY A 419 -4.39 -6.31 25.46
C GLY A 419 -5.77 -6.04 26.07
N GLY A 420 -6.72 -5.52 25.28
CA GLY A 420 -8.05 -5.15 25.75
C GLY A 420 -9.05 -6.30 25.82
N SER A 421 -10.17 -6.06 26.49
CA SER A 421 -11.22 -7.06 26.75
C SER A 421 -12.54 -6.72 26.06
N ASN A 422 -13.43 -7.70 25.96
CA ASN A 422 -14.77 -7.55 25.36
C ASN A 422 -14.75 -7.04 23.91
N ASN A 423 -13.73 -7.38 23.15
CA ASN A 423 -13.67 -7.03 21.73
C ASN A 423 -14.21 -8.18 20.86
N THR A 424 -14.79 -7.83 19.71
CA THR A 424 -15.33 -8.78 18.73
C THR A 424 -14.54 -8.70 17.43
N PHE A 425 -14.07 -9.84 16.95
CA PHE A 425 -13.32 -9.99 15.71
C PHE A 425 -14.06 -10.95 14.78
N THR A 426 -14.32 -10.54 13.55
CA THR A 426 -15.03 -11.37 12.57
C THR A 426 -14.40 -11.26 11.19
N ASN A 427 -14.19 -12.40 10.53
CA ASN A 427 -13.63 -12.45 9.17
C ASN A 427 -12.25 -11.77 9.07
N ILE A 428 -11.27 -12.24 9.82
CA ILE A 428 -9.92 -11.69 9.82
C ILE A 428 -8.96 -12.65 9.11
N THR A 429 -8.16 -12.12 8.20
CA THR A 429 -7.08 -12.87 7.53
C THR A 429 -5.73 -12.25 7.88
N ILE A 430 -4.80 -13.06 8.39
CA ILE A 430 -3.45 -12.65 8.77
C ILE A 430 -2.44 -13.55 8.07
N SER A 431 -1.46 -12.95 7.39
CA SER A 431 -0.44 -13.73 6.69
C SER A 431 0.92 -13.05 6.63
N ASN A 432 1.97 -13.87 6.45
CA ASN A 432 3.33 -13.37 6.23
C ASN A 432 3.83 -12.44 7.36
N ILE A 433 3.82 -12.95 8.58
CA ILE A 433 4.37 -12.24 9.76
C ILE A 433 5.73 -12.85 10.08
N SER A 434 6.75 -12.01 10.23
CA SER A 434 8.10 -12.53 10.48
C SER A 434 8.92 -11.67 11.43
N SER A 435 9.77 -12.32 12.24
CA SER A 435 10.81 -11.67 13.04
C SER A 435 12.19 -12.26 12.70
N SER A 436 13.25 -11.44 12.78
CA SER A 436 14.62 -11.83 12.40
C SER A 436 15.66 -11.75 13.54
N SER A 437 15.31 -11.24 14.70
CA SER A 437 16.13 -11.17 15.92
C SER A 437 15.67 -12.22 16.95
N PRO A 438 16.30 -12.45 18.09
CA PRO A 438 15.82 -13.36 19.14
C PRO A 438 14.49 -12.89 19.75
N SER A 439 13.50 -12.70 18.92
CA SER A 439 12.17 -12.18 19.16
C SER A 439 11.12 -13.03 18.46
N SER A 440 9.89 -12.96 18.91
CA SER A 440 8.83 -13.86 18.48
C SER A 440 7.94 -13.25 17.38
N SER A 441 7.32 -14.13 16.60
CA SER A 441 6.31 -13.75 15.61
C SER A 441 4.93 -14.29 16.00
N TYR A 442 3.93 -13.45 15.91
CA TYR A 442 2.56 -13.78 16.30
C TYR A 442 1.58 -13.47 15.16
N GLY A 443 0.72 -14.42 14.82
CA GLY A 443 -0.49 -14.07 14.06
C GLY A 443 -1.37 -13.18 14.94
N ILE A 444 -1.78 -13.69 16.12
CA ILE A 444 -2.51 -12.92 17.15
C ILE A 444 -1.84 -13.15 18.52
N SER A 445 -1.48 -12.07 19.20
CA SER A 445 -1.07 -12.05 20.61
C SER A 445 -2.20 -11.47 21.44
N LEU A 446 -2.83 -12.27 22.33
CA LEU A 446 -4.05 -11.91 23.05
C LEU A 446 -3.86 -12.04 24.56
N GLY A 447 -3.69 -10.90 25.27
CA GLY A 447 -3.64 -10.84 26.72
C GLY A 447 -4.99 -10.53 27.39
N GLY A 448 -5.93 -9.94 26.65
CA GLY A 448 -7.25 -9.54 27.16
C GLY A 448 -8.24 -10.70 27.33
N SER A 449 -9.31 -10.44 28.08
CA SER A 449 -10.33 -11.45 28.40
C SER A 449 -11.69 -11.13 27.78
N ASN A 450 -12.58 -12.11 27.73
CA ASN A 450 -13.95 -11.97 27.21
C ASN A 450 -14.01 -11.49 25.75
N ASN A 451 -13.01 -11.80 24.93
CA ASN A 451 -13.03 -11.46 23.51
C ASN A 451 -13.67 -12.60 22.70
N THR A 452 -14.32 -12.25 21.59
CA THR A 452 -14.92 -13.20 20.65
C THR A 452 -14.23 -13.10 19.29
N LEU A 453 -13.71 -14.20 18.79
CA LEU A 453 -13.00 -14.30 17.51
C LEU A 453 -13.70 -15.34 16.63
N THR A 454 -14.20 -14.91 15.48
CA THR A 454 -14.96 -15.78 14.58
C THR A 454 -14.44 -15.66 13.14
N ASN A 455 -14.29 -16.79 12.45
CA ASN A 455 -13.83 -16.87 11.08
C ASN A 455 -12.45 -16.22 10.90
N ILE A 456 -11.45 -16.70 11.61
CA ILE A 456 -10.08 -16.18 11.55
C ILE A 456 -9.19 -17.14 10.75
N THR A 457 -8.44 -16.62 9.79
CA THR A 457 -7.42 -17.36 9.04
C THR A 457 -6.04 -16.77 9.32
N ILE A 458 -5.10 -17.62 9.77
CA ILE A 458 -3.72 -17.23 10.07
C ILE A 458 -2.77 -18.15 9.28
N SER A 459 -1.82 -17.58 8.56
CA SER A 459 -0.88 -18.37 7.78
C SER A 459 0.50 -17.72 7.65
N ASN A 460 1.52 -18.56 7.41
CA ASN A 460 2.88 -18.09 7.13
C ASN A 460 3.44 -17.18 8.23
N ILE A 461 3.48 -17.67 9.46
CA ILE A 461 4.10 -16.97 10.58
C ILE A 461 5.48 -17.60 10.81
N SER A 462 6.53 -16.80 10.81
CA SER A 462 7.89 -17.31 10.91
C SER A 462 8.78 -16.51 11.83
N ALA A 463 9.66 -17.20 12.54
CA ALA A 463 10.73 -16.59 13.32
C ALA A 463 12.07 -17.25 12.94
N ALA A 464 13.07 -16.44 12.61
CA ALA A 464 14.31 -16.90 11.96
C ALA A 464 15.58 -16.77 12.80
N SER A 465 15.50 -16.50 14.10
CA SER A 465 16.67 -16.26 14.96
C SER A 465 16.79 -17.25 16.11
N SER A 466 17.99 -17.31 16.72
CA SER A 466 18.27 -18.11 17.92
C SER A 466 17.32 -17.75 19.08
N SER A 467 16.67 -18.75 19.66
CA SER A 467 15.74 -18.61 20.79
C SER A 467 14.44 -17.88 20.52
N SER A 468 13.99 -17.78 19.26
CA SER A 468 12.73 -17.16 18.88
C SER A 468 11.62 -18.19 18.66
N SER A 469 10.39 -17.78 18.89
CA SER A 469 9.23 -18.66 18.72
C SER A 469 8.19 -18.07 17.77
N SER A 470 7.45 -18.95 17.11
CA SER A 470 6.39 -18.57 16.19
C SER A 470 5.04 -19.06 16.71
N TYR A 471 4.06 -18.19 16.73
CA TYR A 471 2.71 -18.46 17.23
C TYR A 471 1.66 -18.10 16.18
N GLY A 472 0.78 -19.04 15.85
CA GLY A 472 -0.47 -18.68 15.20
C GLY A 472 -1.28 -17.78 16.13
N ILE A 473 -1.64 -18.30 17.33
CA ILE A 473 -2.29 -17.53 18.40
C ILE A 473 -1.54 -17.79 19.72
N SER A 474 -1.15 -16.70 20.40
CA SER A 474 -0.67 -16.72 21.79
C SER A 474 -1.72 -16.09 22.68
N LEU A 475 -2.27 -16.86 23.63
CA LEU A 475 -3.41 -16.47 24.45
C LEU A 475 -3.08 -16.54 25.95
N GLY A 476 -2.95 -15.36 26.60
CA GLY A 476 -2.81 -15.24 28.04
C GLY A 476 -4.13 -14.92 28.76
N GLY A 477 -5.11 -14.38 28.06
CA GLY A 477 -6.40 -13.97 28.61
C GLY A 477 -7.39 -15.12 28.85
N SER A 478 -8.43 -14.87 29.63
CA SER A 478 -9.43 -15.86 30.00
C SER A 478 -10.82 -15.54 29.48
N ASN A 479 -11.71 -16.52 29.46
CA ASN A 479 -13.10 -16.37 29.00
C ASN A 479 -13.24 -15.90 27.56
N ASN A 480 -12.28 -16.21 26.69
CA ASN A 480 -12.37 -15.86 25.28
C ASN A 480 -13.04 -16.98 24.47
N THR A 481 -13.73 -16.62 23.40
CA THR A 481 -14.42 -17.55 22.51
C THR A 481 -13.81 -17.48 21.11
N PHE A 482 -13.42 -18.64 20.59
CA PHE A 482 -12.85 -18.81 19.26
C PHE A 482 -13.72 -19.76 18.45
N THR A 483 -14.18 -19.33 17.28
CA THR A 483 -15.03 -20.14 16.41
C THR A 483 -14.56 -20.07 14.96
N ASN A 484 -14.45 -21.22 14.30
CA ASN A 484 -14.03 -21.33 12.90
C ASN A 484 -12.65 -20.70 12.67
N ILE A 485 -11.62 -21.21 13.32
CA ILE A 485 -10.25 -20.70 13.20
C ILE A 485 -9.43 -21.66 12.35
N THR A 486 -8.72 -21.14 11.36
CA THR A 486 -7.77 -21.89 10.54
C THR A 486 -6.36 -21.33 10.72
N ILE A 487 -5.41 -22.18 11.09
CA ILE A 487 -4.00 -21.81 11.30
C ILE A 487 -3.12 -22.74 10.49
N SER A 488 -2.21 -22.18 9.69
CA SER A 488 -1.32 -23.00 8.87
C SER A 488 0.06 -22.38 8.67
N ASN A 489 1.06 -23.25 8.38
CA ASN A 489 2.40 -22.82 8.01
C ASN A 489 3.04 -21.92 9.09
N ILE A 490 3.11 -22.40 10.32
CA ILE A 490 3.81 -21.71 11.41
C ILE A 490 5.18 -22.37 11.56
N SER A 491 6.24 -21.59 11.46
CA SER A 491 7.59 -22.15 11.47
C SER A 491 8.59 -21.34 12.27
N SER A 492 9.51 -22.03 12.91
CA SER A 492 10.69 -21.42 13.52
C SER A 492 11.95 -22.11 13.00
N SER A 493 12.96 -21.33 12.58
CA SER A 493 14.16 -21.83 11.92
C SER A 493 15.44 -21.49 12.69
N SER A 494 15.47 -21.71 13.98
CA SER A 494 16.59 -21.41 14.86
C SER A 494 17.49 -22.63 15.10
N SER A 495 18.77 -22.42 15.35
CA SER A 495 19.72 -23.46 15.77
C SER A 495 19.68 -23.77 17.28
N PHE A 496 19.04 -22.93 18.09
CA PHE A 496 18.86 -23.09 19.54
C PHE A 496 17.36 -22.99 19.87
N SER A 497 16.94 -23.29 21.07
CA SER A 497 15.62 -23.27 21.70
C SER A 497 14.49 -22.51 20.97
N SER A 498 14.01 -23.00 19.85
CA SER A 498 12.86 -22.41 19.16
C SER A 498 11.63 -23.28 19.24
N TYR A 499 10.50 -22.64 19.35
CA TYR A 499 9.21 -23.28 19.47
C TYR A 499 8.26 -22.78 18.38
N SER A 500 7.42 -23.67 17.88
CA SER A 500 6.34 -23.32 16.97
C SER A 500 5.02 -23.79 17.52
N TYR A 501 4.06 -22.88 17.62
CA TYR A 501 2.73 -23.16 18.16
C TYR A 501 1.66 -22.79 17.14
N GLY A 502 0.74 -23.70 16.87
CA GLY A 502 -0.53 -23.29 16.29
C GLY A 502 -1.27 -22.39 17.28
N ILE A 503 -1.56 -22.89 18.49
CA ILE A 503 -2.15 -22.13 19.59
C ILE A 503 -1.35 -22.41 20.87
N SER A 504 -0.90 -21.36 21.56
CA SER A 504 -0.36 -21.42 22.93
C SER A 504 -1.35 -20.76 23.87
N LEU A 505 -1.81 -21.50 24.88
CA LEU A 505 -2.93 -21.13 25.76
C LEU A 505 -2.51 -21.14 27.23
N GLY A 506 -2.25 -19.94 27.78
CA GLY A 506 -1.97 -19.76 29.21
C GLY A 506 -3.20 -19.37 30.05
N GLY A 507 -4.25 -18.85 29.39
CA GLY A 507 -5.51 -18.43 30.07
C GLY A 507 -6.49 -19.56 30.33
N SER A 508 -7.50 -19.28 31.14
CA SER A 508 -8.50 -20.27 31.59
C SER A 508 -9.92 -19.95 31.10
N ASN A 509 -10.80 -20.95 31.14
CA ASN A 509 -12.20 -20.83 30.73
C ASN A 509 -12.39 -20.34 29.28
N ASN A 510 -11.46 -20.63 28.39
CA ASN A 510 -11.60 -20.28 26.98
C ASN A 510 -12.32 -21.40 26.21
N THR A 511 -13.09 -21.02 25.21
CA THR A 511 -13.84 -21.95 24.37
C THR A 511 -13.33 -21.89 22.93
N PHE A 512 -12.98 -23.05 22.36
CA PHE A 512 -12.53 -23.22 20.99
C PHE A 512 -13.46 -24.17 20.26
N THR A 513 -14.02 -23.74 19.14
CA THR A 513 -14.95 -24.55 18.34
C THR A 513 -14.58 -24.49 16.87
N ASN A 514 -14.51 -25.63 16.20
CA ASN A 514 -14.18 -25.75 14.78
C ASN A 514 -12.79 -25.14 14.47
N ILE A 515 -11.75 -25.71 15.04
CA ILE A 515 -10.37 -25.24 14.87
C ILE A 515 -9.61 -26.19 13.95
N THR A 516 -8.99 -25.67 12.92
CA THR A 516 -8.11 -26.41 12.01
C THR A 516 -6.68 -25.88 12.09
N ILE A 517 -5.71 -26.75 12.39
CA ILE A 517 -4.29 -26.41 12.52
C ILE A 517 -3.48 -27.36 11.66
N SER A 518 -2.58 -26.83 10.82
CA SER A 518 -1.75 -27.65 9.96
C SER A 518 -0.36 -27.05 9.71
N ASN A 519 0.61 -27.93 9.40
CA ASN A 519 1.95 -27.52 8.98
C ASN A 519 2.65 -26.64 10.03
N ILE A 520 2.78 -27.12 11.25
CA ILE A 520 3.53 -26.45 12.32
C ILE A 520 4.90 -27.10 12.42
N SER A 521 5.96 -26.32 12.27
CA SER A 521 7.31 -26.89 12.23
C SER A 521 8.34 -26.10 13.02
N SER A 522 9.28 -26.79 13.66
CA SER A 522 10.46 -26.19 14.30
C SER A 522 11.72 -26.94 13.88
N SER A 523 12.75 -26.21 13.51
CA SER A 523 14.03 -26.81 13.12
C SER A 523 14.86 -27.32 14.31
N SER A 524 14.60 -26.90 15.54
CA SER A 524 15.46 -27.22 16.68
C SER A 524 14.77 -27.90 17.87
N HIS A 525 13.69 -27.37 18.44
CA HIS A 525 13.11 -27.87 19.68
C HIS A 525 11.72 -28.49 19.52
N TYR A 526 10.68 -27.73 19.79
CA TYR A 526 9.32 -28.28 19.93
C TYR A 526 8.35 -27.63 18.95
N SER A 527 7.42 -28.41 18.48
CA SER A 527 6.24 -27.92 17.76
C SER A 527 4.98 -28.44 18.40
N TYR A 528 4.01 -27.57 18.56
CA TYR A 528 2.71 -27.87 19.15
C TYR A 528 1.59 -27.45 18.19
N GLY A 529 0.65 -28.34 17.96
CA GLY A 529 -0.62 -27.91 17.37
C GLY A 529 -1.34 -26.99 18.37
N ILE A 530 -1.67 -27.47 19.57
CA ILE A 530 -2.21 -26.70 20.67
C ILE A 530 -1.44 -27.03 21.97
N SER A 531 -0.95 -26.01 22.67
CA SER A 531 -0.38 -26.15 24.01
C SER A 531 -1.27 -25.43 25.05
N LEU A 532 -1.80 -26.19 26.02
CA LEU A 532 -2.49 -25.63 27.19
C LEU A 532 -1.49 -25.49 28.33
N ASP A 533 -0.64 -24.45 28.26
CA ASP A 533 0.57 -24.33 29.08
C ASP A 533 0.29 -24.23 30.58
N ARG A 534 -0.64 -23.42 31.03
CA ARG A 534 -1.13 -23.35 32.41
C ARG A 534 -2.65 -23.15 32.45
N GLY A 535 -3.28 -23.14 31.30
CA GLY A 535 -4.70 -22.87 31.16
C GLY A 535 -5.56 -23.99 31.74
N THR A 536 -6.53 -23.63 32.55
CA THR A 536 -7.46 -24.59 33.17
C THR A 536 -8.88 -24.35 32.69
N SER A 537 -9.70 -25.40 32.75
CA SER A 537 -11.14 -25.31 32.43
C SER A 537 -11.43 -24.81 30.99
N ASN A 538 -10.52 -25.04 30.05
CA ASN A 538 -10.75 -24.71 28.67
C ASN A 538 -11.53 -25.81 27.95
N THR A 539 -12.38 -25.43 27.00
CA THR A 539 -13.19 -26.36 26.20
C THR A 539 -12.78 -26.28 24.74
N LEU A 540 -12.39 -27.42 24.17
CA LEU A 540 -11.96 -27.56 22.78
C LEU A 540 -12.87 -28.57 22.08
N THR A 541 -13.59 -28.13 21.05
CA THR A 541 -14.58 -28.97 20.34
C THR A 541 -14.37 -28.86 18.82
N ASN A 542 -14.46 -30.01 18.13
CA ASN A 542 -14.27 -30.11 16.69
C ASN A 542 -12.88 -29.60 16.26
N ILE A 543 -11.83 -30.24 16.74
CA ILE A 543 -10.44 -29.84 16.53
C ILE A 543 -9.80 -30.75 15.49
N THR A 544 -9.21 -30.17 14.43
CA THR A 544 -8.42 -30.91 13.44
C THR A 544 -6.98 -30.42 13.45
N ILE A 545 -6.04 -31.33 13.69
CA ILE A 545 -4.60 -31.00 13.71
C ILE A 545 -3.86 -31.97 12.80
N SER A 546 -2.96 -31.43 11.95
CA SER A 546 -2.17 -32.27 11.05
C SER A 546 -0.79 -31.68 10.77
N ASN A 547 0.17 -32.56 10.42
CA ASN A 547 1.53 -32.17 9.99
C ASN A 547 2.28 -31.32 11.02
N ILE A 548 2.44 -31.85 12.23
CA ILE A 548 3.24 -31.21 13.29
C ILE A 548 4.62 -31.86 13.31
N SER A 549 5.66 -31.11 13.11
CA SER A 549 7.03 -31.62 13.03
C SER A 549 8.03 -30.77 13.81
N ALA A 550 8.98 -31.41 14.45
CA ALA A 550 10.11 -30.74 15.10
C ALA A 550 11.33 -31.65 15.14
N ALA A 551 12.50 -31.08 15.38
CA ALA A 551 13.71 -31.86 15.54
C ALA A 551 13.68 -32.68 16.86
N SER A 552 13.30 -32.06 17.99
CA SER A 552 13.28 -32.71 19.30
C SER A 552 11.93 -33.39 19.61
N SER A 553 10.83 -32.65 19.62
CA SER A 553 9.52 -33.23 19.89
C SER A 553 8.40 -32.46 19.22
N SER A 554 7.45 -33.17 18.67
CA SER A 554 6.23 -32.61 18.06
C SER A 554 5.00 -33.21 18.74
N LEU A 555 4.09 -32.35 19.16
CA LEU A 555 2.90 -32.71 19.90
C LEU A 555 1.66 -32.13 19.20
N GLY A 556 0.68 -32.98 18.95
CA GLY A 556 -0.60 -32.51 18.45
C GLY A 556 -1.25 -31.57 19.47
N ILE A 557 -1.59 -32.08 20.65
CA ILE A 557 -2.11 -31.29 21.79
C ILE A 557 -1.35 -31.66 23.06
N SER A 558 -0.97 -30.65 23.86
CA SER A 558 -0.36 -30.86 25.17
C SER A 558 -1.18 -30.21 26.27
N PHE A 559 -1.41 -30.95 27.36
CA PHE A 559 -2.12 -30.51 28.55
C PHE A 559 -1.14 -30.32 29.72
N TYR A 560 -0.80 -29.08 30.04
CA TYR A 560 -0.04 -28.67 31.21
C TYR A 560 -0.93 -28.00 32.25
N GLY A 561 -2.24 -27.92 32.02
CA GLY A 561 -3.28 -27.42 32.93
C GLY A 561 -4.31 -28.51 33.28
N ASP A 562 -5.21 -28.19 34.21
CA ASP A 562 -6.22 -29.11 34.75
C ASP A 562 -7.62 -28.78 34.22
N ASN A 563 -8.55 -29.74 34.36
CA ASN A 563 -9.99 -29.58 34.09
C ASN A 563 -10.32 -29.14 32.64
N ASN A 564 -9.44 -29.40 31.67
CA ASN A 564 -9.71 -29.07 30.28
C ASN A 564 -10.53 -30.17 29.58
N ILE A 565 -11.35 -29.79 28.63
CA ILE A 565 -12.19 -30.72 27.86
C ILE A 565 -11.78 -30.66 26.38
N LEU A 566 -11.48 -31.81 25.81
CA LEU A 566 -11.28 -32.00 24.38
C LEU A 566 -12.34 -32.97 23.86
N SER A 567 -13.10 -32.53 22.84
CA SER A 567 -14.15 -33.36 22.25
C SER A 567 -14.13 -33.26 20.73
N ASN A 568 -14.42 -34.39 20.07
CA ASN A 568 -14.48 -34.50 18.60
C ASN A 568 -13.18 -34.00 17.96
N ALA A 569 -12.05 -34.60 18.28
CA ALA A 569 -10.76 -34.18 17.76
C ALA A 569 -10.14 -35.23 16.82
N SER A 570 -9.53 -34.77 15.75
CA SER A 570 -8.74 -35.57 14.81
C SER A 570 -7.32 -35.04 14.75
N ILE A 571 -6.34 -35.85 15.14
CA ILE A 571 -4.92 -35.48 15.16
C ILE A 571 -4.14 -36.46 14.32
N SER A 572 -3.44 -35.99 13.32
CA SER A 572 -2.69 -36.84 12.37
C SER A 572 -1.31 -36.27 12.03
N TYR A 573 -0.39 -37.18 11.66
CA TYR A 573 0.95 -36.82 11.23
C TYR A 573 1.71 -35.91 12.22
N SER A 574 1.57 -36.18 13.54
CA SER A 574 2.46 -35.64 14.55
C SER A 574 3.68 -36.57 14.68
N LYS A 575 4.88 -36.06 14.49
CA LYS A 575 6.10 -36.87 14.40
C LYS A 575 6.39 -37.68 15.69
N HIS A 576 5.91 -37.21 16.86
CA HIS A 576 6.15 -37.87 18.14
C HIS A 576 4.83 -38.26 18.85
N ASN A 577 4.13 -37.33 19.47
CA ASN A 577 2.90 -37.63 20.21
C ASN A 577 1.70 -36.86 19.68
N GLY A 578 0.59 -37.55 19.44
CA GLY A 578 -0.66 -36.88 19.10
C GLY A 578 -1.20 -36.09 20.28
N ILE A 579 -1.24 -36.70 21.47
CA ILE A 579 -1.68 -36.06 22.73
C ILE A 579 -0.63 -36.34 23.80
N PHE A 580 -0.35 -35.32 24.60
CA PHE A 580 0.50 -35.37 25.78
C PHE A 580 -0.23 -34.77 26.98
N VAL A 581 -0.25 -35.47 28.10
CA VAL A 581 -0.74 -34.96 29.37
C VAL A 581 0.40 -34.99 30.38
N GLN A 582 0.73 -33.84 30.95
CA GLN A 582 1.81 -33.74 31.93
C GLN A 582 1.49 -34.51 33.20
N ASN A 583 2.48 -35.15 33.77
CA ASN A 583 2.31 -35.88 35.04
C ASN A 583 1.81 -34.93 36.16
N GLY A 584 0.88 -35.43 36.96
CA GLY A 584 0.24 -34.66 38.06
C GLY A 584 -0.89 -33.74 37.60
N LYS A 585 -1.25 -33.69 36.31
CA LYS A 585 -2.41 -32.94 35.85
C LYS A 585 -3.68 -33.78 35.88
N ALA A 586 -4.76 -33.20 36.43
CA ALA A 586 -5.97 -33.92 36.77
C ALA A 586 -7.22 -33.41 36.02
N ASN A 587 -8.23 -34.28 35.96
CA ASN A 587 -9.59 -33.97 35.48
C ASN A 587 -9.66 -33.47 34.02
N ASN A 588 -8.63 -33.71 33.20
CA ASN A 588 -8.73 -33.46 31.78
C ASN A 588 -9.59 -34.53 31.11
N THR A 589 -10.58 -34.13 30.31
CA THR A 589 -11.55 -35.02 29.70
C THR A 589 -11.32 -35.10 28.19
N LEU A 590 -11.18 -36.31 27.66
CA LEU A 590 -11.05 -36.59 26.24
C LEU A 590 -12.26 -37.39 25.73
N ARG A 591 -12.99 -36.90 24.71
CA ARG A 591 -14.16 -37.56 24.11
C ARG A 591 -14.09 -37.56 22.60
N ASN A 592 -14.34 -38.70 21.96
CA ASN A 592 -14.31 -38.84 20.49
C ASN A 592 -13.01 -38.28 19.89
N VAL A 593 -11.87 -38.74 20.38
CA VAL A 593 -10.57 -38.24 19.93
C VAL A 593 -9.91 -39.33 19.11
N LEU A 594 -9.62 -39.03 17.83
CA LEU A 594 -8.90 -39.88 16.91
C LEU A 594 -7.45 -39.39 16.76
N VAL A 595 -6.49 -40.25 17.04
CA VAL A 595 -5.06 -40.00 16.82
C VAL A 595 -4.54 -41.10 15.91
N TYR A 596 -3.96 -40.74 14.76
CA TYR A 596 -3.50 -41.69 13.79
C TYR A 596 -2.30 -41.21 12.97
N LYS A 597 -1.53 -42.16 12.43
CA LYS A 597 -0.34 -41.88 11.61
C LYS A 597 0.69 -40.94 12.31
N ASN A 598 0.96 -41.23 13.56
CA ASN A 598 1.99 -40.50 14.34
C ASN A 598 3.31 -41.28 14.27
#